data_e0749ceb3ffd1400e71a8d3393299de9
#
_entry.id   e0749ceb3ffd1400e71a8d3393299de9
#
_cell.length_a   1.000
_cell.length_b   1.000
_cell.length_c   1.000
_cell.angle_alpha   90.00
_cell.angle_beta   90.00
_cell.angle_gamma   90.00
#
_symmetry.space_group_name_H-M   'P 1'
#
loop_
_entity.id
_entity.type
_entity.pdbx_description
1 polymer ?
#
loop_
_entity_poly.entity_id
_entity_poly.type
_entity_poly.pdbx_seq_one_letter_code
_entity_poly.pdbx_strand_id
1 'polypeptide(L)'
;MSAISIMFFVLAFYTVSSDYVGPQKDISNCSSDNKLEVICNFKNPEDIVITPDKKFLFMSEFGGIGPYEEQKSGYFALLDLKTRTKIIPNITIEENIWGDPKCSRTTNKKHGPHGIDLVKRNDGRYQLGVINHYPDETIEMFEMIKKKDSWDMVWRGCINVPYEFYFNDISLKRDGTFYASHMYDRDITLNRWLFISIIKTNTGFLIEWSDNKFKKVEGSDGSGPNGIALDENSNIIYINYNQGDSITKFDLLSNKKLDKKF
;
A
#
# COMPACT_ATOMS: atom_id res chain seq x y z
N MET A 1 -17.17 -20.64 -33.52
CA MET A 1 -17.04 -19.19 -33.73
C MET A 1 -16.43 -18.98 -35.13
N SER A 2 -17.00 -18.10 -35.95
CA SER A 2 -16.44 -17.82 -37.29
C SER A 2 -15.13 -17.01 -37.16
N ALA A 3 -14.23 -17.14 -38.12
CA ALA A 3 -12.98 -16.36 -38.15
C ALA A 3 -13.24 -14.82 -38.07
N ILE A 4 -14.36 -14.37 -38.59
CA ILE A 4 -14.84 -12.97 -38.53
C ILE A 4 -15.15 -12.59 -37.05
N SER A 5 -15.79 -13.46 -36.26
CA SER A 5 -16.07 -13.19 -34.85
C SER A 5 -14.79 -13.09 -34.01
N ILE A 6 -13.80 -13.93 -34.31
CA ILE A 6 -12.50 -13.89 -33.64
C ILE A 6 -11.75 -12.60 -33.99
N MET A 7 -11.78 -12.19 -35.24
CA MET A 7 -11.14 -10.95 -35.70
C MET A 7 -11.79 -9.70 -35.07
N PHE A 8 -13.13 -9.67 -34.94
CA PHE A 8 -13.82 -8.59 -34.23
C PHE A 8 -13.48 -8.54 -32.74
N PHE A 9 -13.36 -9.70 -32.07
CA PHE A 9 -12.95 -9.75 -30.65
C PHE A 9 -11.50 -9.28 -30.46
N VAL A 10 -10.58 -9.68 -31.37
CA VAL A 10 -9.17 -9.25 -31.30
C VAL A 10 -9.05 -7.75 -31.57
N LEU A 11 -9.80 -7.22 -32.57
CA LEU A 11 -9.79 -5.79 -32.90
C LEU A 11 -10.41 -4.95 -31.77
N ALA A 12 -11.52 -5.38 -31.19
CA ALA A 12 -12.16 -4.73 -30.01
C ALA A 12 -11.26 -4.76 -28.80
N PHE A 13 -10.58 -5.87 -28.54
CA PHE A 13 -9.62 -5.99 -27.44
C PHE A 13 -8.40 -5.10 -27.66
N TYR A 14 -7.90 -5.01 -28.90
CA TYR A 14 -6.77 -4.15 -29.25
C TYR A 14 -7.13 -2.65 -29.14
N THR A 15 -8.31 -2.22 -29.59
CA THR A 15 -8.77 -0.83 -29.46
C THR A 15 -9.01 -0.46 -27.99
N VAL A 16 -9.67 -1.32 -27.21
CA VAL A 16 -9.89 -1.08 -25.78
C VAL A 16 -8.56 -1.04 -25.02
N SER A 17 -7.61 -1.92 -25.33
CA SER A 17 -6.30 -1.90 -24.66
C SER A 17 -5.44 -0.70 -25.09
N SER A 18 -5.51 -0.24 -26.34
CA SER A 18 -4.76 0.94 -26.80
C SER A 18 -5.31 2.25 -26.23
N ASP A 19 -6.62 2.34 -26.01
CA ASP A 19 -7.26 3.50 -25.40
C ASP A 19 -7.05 3.56 -23.87
N TYR A 20 -6.93 2.38 -23.24
CA TYR A 20 -6.71 2.27 -21.78
C TYR A 20 -5.22 2.46 -21.37
N VAL A 21 -4.31 2.05 -22.23
CA VAL A 21 -2.86 2.23 -22.05
C VAL A 21 -2.42 3.41 -22.92
N GLY A 22 -2.85 4.60 -22.70
CA GLY A 22 -2.45 5.77 -23.50
C GLY A 22 -0.97 5.77 -23.93
N PRO A 23 -0.51 6.64 -24.80
CA PRO A 23 0.84 6.58 -25.35
C PRO A 23 1.87 6.57 -24.20
N GLN A 24 2.56 5.45 -24.03
CA GLN A 24 3.60 5.33 -23.02
C GLN A 24 4.73 6.30 -23.36
N LYS A 25 4.96 7.24 -22.45
CA LYS A 25 6.10 8.16 -22.56
C LYS A 25 7.36 7.42 -22.12
N ASP A 26 8.36 7.36 -22.96
CA ASP A 26 9.69 6.89 -22.56
C ASP A 26 10.30 7.88 -21.57
N ILE A 27 10.43 7.45 -20.31
CA ILE A 27 11.05 8.20 -19.22
C ILE A 27 12.45 7.68 -18.87
N SER A 28 13.00 6.76 -19.68
CA SER A 28 14.31 6.13 -19.41
C SER A 28 15.47 7.13 -19.36
N ASN A 29 15.36 8.23 -20.07
CA ASN A 29 16.34 9.32 -20.08
C ASN A 29 16.22 10.30 -18.91
N CYS A 30 15.24 10.10 -18.00
CA CYS A 30 15.02 10.95 -16.83
C CYS A 30 14.95 12.46 -17.13
N SER A 31 14.27 12.83 -18.23
CA SER A 31 14.15 14.24 -18.61
C SER A 31 12.83 14.85 -18.15
N SER A 32 12.93 15.98 -17.48
CA SER A 32 11.79 16.83 -17.14
C SER A 32 11.29 17.60 -18.37
N ASP A 33 10.03 18.02 -18.35
CA ASP A 33 9.46 18.93 -19.34
C ASP A 33 8.87 20.18 -18.67
N ASN A 34 8.19 21.03 -19.45
CA ASN A 34 7.62 22.30 -18.93
C ASN A 34 6.48 22.11 -17.94
N LYS A 35 5.96 20.88 -17.76
CA LYS A 35 4.80 20.56 -16.91
C LYS A 35 5.16 19.64 -15.75
N LEU A 36 6.18 18.78 -15.94
CA LEU A 36 6.54 17.74 -14.98
C LEU A 36 8.05 17.78 -14.69
N GLU A 37 8.38 17.88 -13.42
CA GLU A 37 9.72 17.61 -12.90
C GLU A 37 9.86 16.11 -12.66
N VAL A 38 10.80 15.46 -13.35
CA VAL A 38 11.08 14.04 -13.19
C VAL A 38 12.21 13.84 -12.21
N ILE A 39 11.96 13.07 -11.14
CA ILE A 39 12.96 12.70 -10.15
C ILE A 39 13.25 11.21 -10.29
N CYS A 40 14.47 10.85 -10.60
CA CYS A 40 14.87 9.49 -10.92
C CYS A 40 15.58 8.76 -9.78
N ASN A 41 16.04 7.52 -10.07
CA ASN A 41 16.73 6.62 -9.16
C ASN A 41 15.84 5.95 -8.09
N PHE A 42 14.54 6.13 -8.15
CA PHE A 42 13.59 5.34 -7.37
C PHE A 42 13.21 4.06 -8.14
N LYS A 43 13.01 2.96 -7.40
CA LYS A 43 12.65 1.65 -7.94
C LYS A 43 11.22 1.33 -7.57
N ASN A 44 10.30 1.54 -8.51
CA ASN A 44 8.88 1.23 -8.30
C ASN A 44 8.31 1.79 -6.98
N PRO A 45 8.37 3.13 -6.75
CA PRO A 45 7.76 3.72 -5.56
C PRO A 45 6.25 3.48 -5.62
N GLU A 46 5.72 2.83 -4.60
CA GLU A 46 4.32 2.41 -4.57
C GLU A 46 3.51 3.30 -3.66
N ASP A 47 4.01 3.55 -2.43
CA ASP A 47 3.32 4.41 -1.48
C ASP A 47 4.26 5.45 -0.86
N ILE A 48 3.69 6.58 -0.42
CA ILE A 48 4.43 7.76 -0.02
C ILE A 48 3.80 8.41 1.21
N VAL A 49 4.61 8.65 2.25
CA VAL A 49 4.22 9.47 3.40
C VAL A 49 5.19 10.62 3.61
N ILE A 50 4.67 11.76 4.04
CA ILE A 50 5.50 12.92 4.38
C ILE A 50 6.08 12.77 5.80
N THR A 51 7.37 13.06 5.98
CA THR A 51 7.97 13.05 7.31
C THR A 51 7.41 14.18 8.19
N PRO A 52 7.42 14.04 9.54
CA PRO A 52 6.83 15.00 10.45
C PRO A 52 7.38 16.43 10.35
N ASP A 53 8.64 16.57 9.92
CA ASP A 53 9.29 17.87 9.68
C ASP A 53 9.01 18.44 8.29
N LYS A 54 8.23 17.72 7.46
CA LYS A 54 7.84 18.10 6.10
C LYS A 54 9.02 18.36 5.14
N LYS A 55 10.19 17.76 5.44
CA LYS A 55 11.39 17.93 4.63
C LYS A 55 11.66 16.77 3.68
N PHE A 56 11.08 15.62 3.96
CA PHE A 56 11.28 14.40 3.18
C PHE A 56 9.95 13.73 2.86
N LEU A 57 9.91 13.04 1.70
CA LEU A 57 8.93 12.01 1.42
C LEU A 57 9.58 10.66 1.71
N PHE A 58 8.95 9.86 2.56
CA PHE A 58 9.34 8.49 2.78
C PHE A 58 8.51 7.58 1.85
N MET A 59 9.15 6.60 1.23
CA MET A 59 8.55 5.76 0.20
C MET A 59 8.84 4.30 0.43
N SER A 60 7.84 3.46 0.12
CA SER A 60 8.03 2.05 -0.14
C SER A 60 8.43 1.85 -1.61
N GLU A 61 9.61 1.28 -1.86
CA GLU A 61 10.01 0.82 -3.20
C GLU A 61 9.63 -0.65 -3.33
N PHE A 62 8.52 -0.89 -3.98
CA PHE A 62 7.83 -2.17 -4.01
C PHE A 62 8.55 -3.22 -4.86
N GLY A 63 8.54 -4.46 -4.37
CA GLY A 63 9.23 -5.58 -5.02
C GLY A 63 8.38 -6.38 -6.01
N GLY A 64 7.05 -6.27 -5.93
CA GLY A 64 6.08 -7.02 -6.74
C GLY A 64 5.09 -7.83 -5.91
N ILE A 65 3.92 -8.12 -6.48
CA ILE A 65 2.80 -8.82 -5.84
C ILE A 65 2.06 -9.72 -6.83
N GLY A 66 1.63 -10.91 -6.39
CA GLY A 66 0.74 -11.76 -7.17
C GLY A 66 -0.64 -11.11 -7.44
N PRO A 67 -1.35 -11.54 -8.49
CA PRO A 67 -0.99 -12.64 -9.40
C PRO A 67 -0.22 -12.20 -10.67
N TYR A 68 0.11 -10.94 -10.85
CA TYR A 68 0.68 -10.39 -12.08
C TYR A 68 2.19 -10.16 -12.01
N GLU A 69 2.78 -10.18 -10.84
CA GLU A 69 4.22 -10.02 -10.63
C GLU A 69 4.77 -11.07 -9.67
N GLU A 70 6.06 -11.39 -9.81
CA GLU A 70 6.76 -12.22 -8.84
C GLU A 70 7.06 -11.45 -7.57
N GLN A 71 6.72 -12.02 -6.42
CA GLN A 71 7.09 -11.46 -5.12
C GLN A 71 8.61 -11.51 -4.91
N LYS A 72 9.21 -10.36 -4.65
CA LYS A 72 10.64 -10.22 -4.35
C LYS A 72 10.89 -9.07 -3.38
N SER A 73 12.13 -8.97 -2.91
CA SER A 73 12.48 -7.88 -2.01
C SER A 73 12.39 -6.50 -2.67
N GLY A 74 11.79 -5.59 -1.96
CA GLY A 74 11.79 -4.15 -2.24
C GLY A 74 12.75 -3.41 -1.30
N TYR A 75 12.58 -2.09 -1.22
CA TYR A 75 13.43 -1.19 -0.44
C TYR A 75 12.61 -0.07 0.22
N PHE A 76 13.28 0.69 1.08
CA PHE A 76 12.76 1.97 1.58
C PHE A 76 13.64 3.10 1.08
N ALA A 77 13.04 4.25 0.83
CA ALA A 77 13.73 5.43 0.37
C ALA A 77 13.16 6.71 0.98
N LEU A 78 13.99 7.71 1.11
CA LEU A 78 13.61 9.09 1.39
C LEU A 78 13.96 9.96 0.19
N LEU A 79 13.05 10.85 -0.19
CA LEU A 79 13.34 11.96 -1.09
C LEU A 79 13.50 13.23 -0.25
N ASP A 80 14.68 13.82 -0.27
CA ASP A 80 14.88 15.18 0.25
C ASP A 80 14.17 16.18 -0.66
N LEU A 81 13.18 16.90 -0.12
CA LEU A 81 12.36 17.83 -0.90
C LEU A 81 13.12 19.10 -1.33
N LYS A 82 14.21 19.43 -0.64
CA LYS A 82 15.05 20.60 -0.96
C LYS A 82 16.07 20.27 -2.04
N THR A 83 16.81 19.17 -1.87
CA THR A 83 17.92 18.81 -2.76
C THR A 83 17.48 17.93 -3.93
N ARG A 84 16.26 17.37 -3.87
CA ARG A 84 15.72 16.41 -4.84
C ARG A 84 16.55 15.13 -4.94
N THR A 85 17.24 14.77 -3.87
CA THR A 85 18.10 13.58 -3.83
C THR A 85 17.45 12.44 -3.06
N LYS A 86 17.71 11.22 -3.51
CA LYS A 86 17.34 10.00 -2.81
C LYS A 86 18.30 9.71 -1.67
N ILE A 87 17.76 9.35 -0.51
CA ILE A 87 18.51 8.90 0.67
C ILE A 87 17.97 7.50 1.04
N ILE A 88 18.86 6.59 1.40
CA ILE A 88 18.47 5.27 1.92
C ILE A 88 18.50 5.38 3.44
N PRO A 89 17.36 5.14 4.14
CA PRO A 89 17.33 5.16 5.60
C PRO A 89 18.14 4.01 6.18
N ASN A 90 18.85 4.26 7.29
CA ASN A 90 19.46 3.18 8.05
C ASN A 90 18.37 2.45 8.85
N ILE A 91 18.42 1.10 8.85
CA ILE A 91 17.46 0.24 9.55
C ILE A 91 18.20 -0.53 10.64
N THR A 92 17.76 -0.37 11.87
CA THR A 92 18.21 -1.18 13.01
C THR A 92 17.06 -2.02 13.54
N ILE A 93 17.40 -3.14 14.16
CA ILE A 93 16.41 -4.04 14.78
C ILE A 93 16.62 -4.01 16.27
N GLU A 94 15.56 -3.70 16.99
CA GLU A 94 15.54 -3.72 18.44
C GLU A 94 14.38 -4.62 18.95
N GLU A 95 14.04 -4.50 20.21
CA GLU A 95 13.00 -5.32 20.86
C GLU A 95 11.62 -5.11 20.22
N ASN A 96 10.88 -6.22 20.06
CA ASN A 96 9.49 -6.21 19.62
C ASN A 96 8.57 -5.70 20.73
N ILE A 97 8.19 -4.43 20.66
CA ILE A 97 7.32 -3.77 21.64
C ILE A 97 6.01 -3.26 21.03
N TRP A 98 5.85 -3.32 19.70
CA TRP A 98 4.67 -2.83 18.98
C TRP A 98 3.94 -3.91 18.18
N GLY A 99 4.49 -5.09 18.08
CA GLY A 99 3.92 -6.19 17.31
C GLY A 99 3.43 -7.36 18.18
N ASP A 100 3.05 -8.45 17.51
CA ASP A 100 2.77 -9.72 18.17
C ASP A 100 4.10 -10.30 18.73
N PRO A 101 4.17 -10.67 20.02
CA PRO A 101 5.37 -11.30 20.61
C PRO A 101 5.84 -12.57 19.87
N LYS A 102 4.95 -13.25 19.14
CA LYS A 102 5.27 -14.43 18.33
C LYS A 102 5.90 -14.09 16.99
N CYS A 103 5.80 -12.84 16.54
CA CYS A 103 6.43 -12.40 15.31
C CYS A 103 7.87 -11.97 15.59
N SER A 104 8.83 -12.49 14.84
CA SER A 104 10.25 -12.16 15.00
C SER A 104 10.89 -11.86 13.66
N ARG A 105 11.88 -10.98 13.68
CA ARG A 105 12.66 -10.62 12.50
C ARG A 105 14.16 -10.73 12.80
N THR A 106 14.91 -11.23 11.83
CA THR A 106 16.39 -11.24 11.87
C THR A 106 16.96 -10.10 11.03
N THR A 107 18.18 -9.66 11.34
CA THR A 107 18.88 -8.58 10.60
C THR A 107 19.06 -8.86 9.11
N ASN A 108 19.09 -10.14 8.72
CA ASN A 108 19.27 -10.57 7.33
C ASN A 108 17.96 -10.69 6.55
N LYS A 109 16.83 -10.47 7.19
CA LYS A 109 15.52 -10.60 6.54
C LYS A 109 15.26 -9.40 5.64
N LYS A 110 15.06 -9.67 4.35
CA LYS A 110 14.69 -8.65 3.36
C LYS A 110 13.25 -8.18 3.57
N HIS A 111 12.92 -7.00 3.07
CA HIS A 111 11.58 -6.43 3.09
C HIS A 111 10.94 -6.50 1.71
N GLY A 112 9.63 -6.65 1.67
CA GLY A 112 8.80 -6.42 0.47
C GLY A 112 7.73 -5.37 0.80
N PRO A 113 8.12 -4.09 1.03
CA PRO A 113 7.19 -3.07 1.48
C PRO A 113 6.20 -2.71 0.38
N HIS A 114 4.95 -2.49 0.78
CA HIS A 114 3.84 -2.05 -0.05
C HIS A 114 3.22 -0.79 0.59
N GLY A 115 1.93 -0.80 0.96
CA GLY A 115 1.29 0.33 1.62
C GLY A 115 1.96 0.69 2.95
N ILE A 116 2.05 1.98 3.25
CA ILE A 116 2.70 2.53 4.44
C ILE A 116 1.89 3.67 5.05
N ASP A 117 1.91 3.79 6.36
CA ASP A 117 1.37 4.96 7.06
C ASP A 117 2.27 5.39 8.22
N LEU A 118 2.30 6.69 8.50
CA LEU A 118 3.15 7.30 9.51
C LEU A 118 2.34 8.14 10.48
N VAL A 119 2.28 7.72 11.74
CA VAL A 119 1.54 8.41 12.78
C VAL A 119 2.44 8.83 13.95
N LYS A 120 2.10 9.94 14.60
CA LYS A 120 2.65 10.27 15.92
C LYS A 120 1.78 9.60 16.98
N ARG A 121 2.36 8.62 17.68
CA ARG A 121 1.70 7.90 18.77
C ARG A 121 1.39 8.79 19.97
N ASN A 122 0.51 8.31 20.85
CA ASN A 122 0.18 8.97 22.11
C ASN A 122 1.39 9.10 23.06
N ASP A 123 2.38 8.21 22.94
CA ASP A 123 3.65 8.27 23.71
C ASP A 123 4.68 9.25 23.10
N GLY A 124 4.33 9.93 22.02
CA GLY A 124 5.14 10.93 21.34
C GLY A 124 6.10 10.41 20.28
N ARG A 125 6.29 9.08 20.17
CA ARG A 125 7.12 8.44 19.15
C ARG A 125 6.42 8.45 17.78
N TYR A 126 7.21 8.38 16.70
CA TYR A 126 6.67 8.27 15.35
C TYR A 126 6.68 6.81 14.90
N GLN A 127 5.51 6.26 14.62
CA GLN A 127 5.35 4.89 14.13
C GLN A 127 5.06 4.89 12.64
N LEU A 128 5.86 4.13 11.90
CA LEU A 128 5.59 3.74 10.52
C LEU A 128 5.07 2.30 10.54
N GLY A 129 3.86 2.09 10.02
CA GLY A 129 3.32 0.78 9.69
C GLY A 129 3.59 0.46 8.23
N VAL A 130 3.89 -0.79 7.94
CA VAL A 130 4.25 -1.24 6.59
C VAL A 130 3.58 -2.57 6.29
N ILE A 131 2.79 -2.65 5.23
CA ILE A 131 2.37 -3.92 4.64
C ILE A 131 3.59 -4.53 3.97
N ASN A 132 3.92 -5.76 4.32
CA ASN A 132 5.11 -6.45 3.84
C ASN A 132 4.74 -7.81 3.23
N HIS A 133 5.10 -8.01 1.95
CA HIS A 133 4.80 -9.22 1.19
C HIS A 133 5.99 -10.18 1.06
N TYR A 134 7.20 -9.77 1.41
CA TYR A 134 8.39 -10.60 1.21
C TYR A 134 9.31 -10.59 2.43
N PRO A 135 9.85 -11.74 2.86
CA PRO A 135 9.59 -13.09 2.37
C PRO A 135 8.28 -13.68 2.89
N ASP A 136 7.69 -13.07 3.90
CA ASP A 136 6.44 -13.51 4.52
C ASP A 136 5.44 -12.36 4.54
N GLU A 137 4.16 -12.67 4.52
CA GLU A 137 3.08 -11.71 4.71
C GLU A 137 3.05 -11.26 6.17
N THR A 138 3.50 -10.04 6.41
CA THR A 138 3.53 -9.44 7.74
C THR A 138 3.13 -7.97 7.69
N ILE A 139 2.74 -7.42 8.83
CA ILE A 139 2.70 -5.99 9.04
C ILE A 139 3.90 -5.64 9.92
N GLU A 140 4.77 -4.79 9.41
CA GLU A 140 6.00 -4.40 10.09
C GLU A 140 5.83 -3.03 10.75
N MET A 141 6.34 -2.89 11.96
CA MET A 141 6.25 -1.67 12.76
C MET A 141 7.64 -1.10 12.99
N PHE A 142 7.85 0.13 12.51
CA PHE A 142 9.10 0.85 12.68
C PHE A 142 8.90 2.13 13.48
N GLU A 143 9.84 2.45 14.35
CA GLU A 143 10.00 3.78 14.92
C GLU A 143 10.86 4.62 14.00
N MET A 144 10.35 5.78 13.60
CA MET A 144 11.08 6.74 12.78
C MET A 144 11.87 7.69 13.68
N ILE A 145 13.19 7.67 13.54
CA ILE A 145 14.11 8.45 14.36
C ILE A 145 14.69 9.60 13.54
N LYS A 146 14.39 10.83 13.94
CA LYS A 146 14.92 12.01 13.29
C LYS A 146 16.42 12.12 13.49
N LYS A 147 17.16 12.32 12.41
CA LYS A 147 18.58 12.70 12.38
C LYS A 147 18.71 14.16 11.95
N LYS A 148 19.94 14.68 11.94
CA LYS A 148 20.22 16.05 11.53
C LYS A 148 19.69 16.34 10.11
N ASP A 149 20.02 15.48 9.15
CA ASP A 149 19.76 15.68 7.72
C ASP A 149 19.03 14.47 7.07
N SER A 150 18.34 13.64 7.87
CA SER A 150 17.60 12.47 7.39
C SER A 150 16.68 11.91 8.49
N TRP A 151 16.10 10.75 8.21
CA TRP A 151 15.39 9.90 9.17
C TRP A 151 15.90 8.47 9.06
N ASP A 152 16.09 7.81 10.21
CA ASP A 152 16.41 6.39 10.31
C ASP A 152 15.19 5.60 10.80
N MET A 153 15.25 4.29 10.64
CA MET A 153 14.21 3.35 11.03
C MET A 153 14.72 2.41 12.11
N VAL A 154 13.96 2.25 13.17
CA VAL A 154 14.20 1.20 14.18
C VAL A 154 13.01 0.24 14.15
N TRP A 155 13.24 -1.00 13.77
CA TRP A 155 12.20 -2.02 13.83
C TRP A 155 11.78 -2.25 15.29
N ARG A 156 10.46 -2.22 15.53
CA ARG A 156 9.83 -2.34 16.84
C ARG A 156 8.84 -3.48 16.95
N GLY A 157 8.67 -4.26 15.91
CA GLY A 157 7.80 -5.41 15.94
C GLY A 157 7.17 -5.73 14.60
N CYS A 158 6.50 -6.87 14.55
CA CYS A 158 5.69 -7.28 13.41
C CYS A 158 4.46 -8.05 13.86
N ILE A 159 3.52 -8.21 12.93
CA ILE A 159 2.30 -9.00 13.10
C ILE A 159 2.21 -9.92 11.90
N ASN A 160 2.09 -11.23 12.15
CA ASN A 160 1.89 -12.20 11.09
C ASN A 160 0.48 -12.05 10.51
N VAL A 161 0.38 -11.91 9.19
CA VAL A 161 -0.92 -11.83 8.50
C VAL A 161 -1.47 -13.23 8.30
N PRO A 162 -2.68 -13.55 8.82
CA PRO A 162 -3.36 -14.81 8.55
C PRO A 162 -3.51 -15.07 7.06
N TYR A 163 -3.49 -16.35 6.66
CA TYR A 163 -3.47 -16.75 5.25
C TYR A 163 -4.69 -16.26 4.45
N GLU A 164 -5.83 -16.14 5.11
CA GLU A 164 -7.08 -15.64 4.53
C GLU A 164 -7.06 -14.16 4.15
N PHE A 165 -6.05 -13.40 4.60
CA PHE A 165 -5.93 -11.98 4.28
C PHE A 165 -4.74 -11.70 3.35
N TYR A 166 -4.93 -10.74 2.44
CA TYR A 166 -3.93 -10.23 1.54
C TYR A 166 -4.07 -8.71 1.46
N PHE A 167 -3.22 -8.01 2.19
CA PHE A 167 -3.37 -6.57 2.39
C PHE A 167 -2.68 -5.76 1.29
N ASN A 168 -3.22 -4.58 1.01
CA ASN A 168 -2.60 -3.59 0.15
C ASN A 168 -2.02 -2.44 0.95
N ASP A 169 -2.86 -1.81 1.77
CA ASP A 169 -2.51 -0.58 2.46
C ASP A 169 -2.93 -0.62 3.93
N ILE A 170 -2.35 0.27 4.73
CA ILE A 170 -2.54 0.38 6.18
C ILE A 170 -2.83 1.83 6.57
N SER A 171 -3.67 2.02 7.58
CA SER A 171 -3.85 3.33 8.21
C SER A 171 -3.82 3.18 9.73
N LEU A 172 -2.83 3.79 10.36
CA LEU A 172 -2.53 3.69 11.78
C LEU A 172 -3.40 4.61 12.62
N LYS A 173 -3.69 4.20 13.86
CA LYS A 173 -4.21 5.06 14.94
C LYS A 173 -3.09 5.41 15.92
N ARG A 174 -3.25 6.50 16.65
CA ARG A 174 -2.25 7.00 17.63
C ARG A 174 -2.03 6.05 18.82
N ASP A 175 -2.96 5.15 19.07
CA ASP A 175 -2.84 4.10 20.10
C ASP A 175 -2.05 2.87 19.61
N GLY A 176 -1.75 2.80 18.30
CA GLY A 176 -1.00 1.71 17.66
C GLY A 176 -1.88 0.63 17.05
N THR A 177 -3.21 0.71 17.20
CA THR A 177 -4.15 -0.08 16.40
C THR A 177 -4.21 0.46 14.97
N PHE A 178 -4.81 -0.27 14.03
CA PHE A 178 -4.84 0.15 12.64
C PHE A 178 -5.98 -0.47 11.86
N TYR A 179 -6.22 0.10 10.68
CA TYR A 179 -7.00 -0.51 9.60
C TYR A 179 -6.08 -0.94 8.47
N ALA A 180 -6.44 -2.03 7.79
CA ALA A 180 -5.77 -2.48 6.57
C ALA A 180 -6.80 -2.84 5.50
N SER A 181 -6.47 -2.61 4.25
CA SER A 181 -7.32 -2.98 3.11
C SER A 181 -6.97 -4.40 2.64
N HIS A 182 -7.91 -5.34 2.78
CA HIS A 182 -7.83 -6.67 2.16
C HIS A 182 -8.32 -6.59 0.72
N MET A 183 -7.44 -6.88 -0.25
CA MET A 183 -7.71 -6.65 -1.68
C MET A 183 -8.59 -7.73 -2.32
N TYR A 184 -8.10 -8.96 -2.23
CA TYR A 184 -8.65 -10.17 -2.86
C TYR A 184 -7.97 -11.42 -2.28
N ASP A 185 -8.46 -12.59 -2.66
CA ASP A 185 -7.88 -13.87 -2.22
C ASP A 185 -6.38 -13.96 -2.57
N ARG A 186 -5.54 -14.37 -1.62
CA ARG A 186 -4.08 -14.47 -1.79
C ARG A 186 -3.68 -15.35 -2.99
N ASP A 187 -4.42 -16.42 -3.24
CA ASP A 187 -4.15 -17.39 -4.32
C ASP A 187 -4.92 -17.10 -5.61
N ILE A 188 -5.40 -15.88 -5.78
CA ILE A 188 -6.13 -15.51 -7.00
C ILE A 188 -5.27 -15.73 -8.23
N THR A 189 -5.80 -16.41 -9.24
CA THR A 189 -5.12 -16.57 -10.53
C THR A 189 -5.25 -15.30 -11.37
N LEU A 190 -4.30 -15.04 -12.27
CA LEU A 190 -4.33 -13.88 -13.16
C LEU A 190 -5.66 -13.82 -13.97
N ASN A 191 -6.13 -14.95 -14.51
CA ASN A 191 -7.38 -15.00 -15.27
C ASN A 191 -8.60 -14.62 -14.41
N ARG A 192 -8.65 -15.09 -13.16
CA ARG A 192 -9.72 -14.74 -12.24
C ARG A 192 -9.63 -13.26 -11.86
N TRP A 193 -8.44 -12.77 -11.59
CA TRP A 193 -8.20 -11.35 -11.29
C TRP A 193 -8.65 -10.45 -12.44
N LEU A 194 -8.30 -10.74 -13.69
CA LEU A 194 -8.77 -10.02 -14.87
C LEU A 194 -10.30 -10.05 -14.99
N PHE A 195 -10.91 -11.22 -14.81
CA PHE A 195 -12.35 -11.36 -14.88
C PHE A 195 -13.08 -10.50 -13.84
N ILE A 196 -12.68 -10.58 -12.56
CA ILE A 196 -13.32 -9.78 -11.50
C ILE A 196 -13.07 -8.28 -11.66
N SER A 197 -11.94 -7.88 -12.24
CA SER A 197 -11.64 -6.47 -12.56
C SER A 197 -12.60 -5.92 -13.63
N ILE A 198 -12.97 -6.73 -14.62
CA ILE A 198 -13.93 -6.34 -15.66
C ILE A 198 -15.34 -6.22 -15.11
N ILE A 199 -15.80 -7.20 -14.32
CA ILE A 199 -17.17 -7.22 -13.80
C ILE A 199 -17.34 -6.44 -12.48
N LYS A 200 -16.24 -5.94 -11.90
CA LYS A 200 -16.20 -5.07 -10.71
C LYS A 200 -16.96 -5.66 -9.50
N THR A 201 -16.79 -6.95 -9.26
CA THR A 201 -17.37 -7.59 -8.06
C THR A 201 -16.65 -7.19 -6.79
N ASN A 202 -17.33 -7.27 -5.65
CA ASN A 202 -16.67 -7.10 -4.36
C ASN A 202 -15.66 -8.23 -4.15
N THR A 203 -14.39 -7.87 -3.94
CA THR A 203 -13.28 -8.82 -3.77
C THR A 203 -12.63 -8.70 -2.42
N GLY A 204 -12.85 -7.59 -1.71
CA GLY A 204 -12.23 -7.33 -0.44
C GLY A 204 -13.02 -6.37 0.44
N PHE A 205 -12.42 -6.00 1.53
CA PHE A 205 -13.01 -5.19 2.61
C PHE A 205 -11.91 -4.60 3.50
N LEU A 206 -12.29 -3.75 4.46
CA LEU A 206 -11.39 -3.30 5.52
C LEU A 206 -11.30 -4.32 6.64
N ILE A 207 -10.12 -4.44 7.22
CA ILE A 207 -9.83 -5.15 8.46
C ILE A 207 -9.39 -4.12 9.51
N GLU A 208 -9.91 -4.23 10.71
CA GLU A 208 -9.36 -3.58 11.90
C GLU A 208 -8.47 -4.58 12.67
N TRP A 209 -7.27 -4.12 13.10
CA TRP A 209 -6.46 -4.83 14.06
C TRP A 209 -6.49 -4.10 15.40
N SER A 210 -7.04 -4.76 16.39
CA SER A 210 -7.12 -4.29 17.77
C SER A 210 -7.17 -5.49 18.73
N ASP A 211 -6.71 -5.33 19.96
CA ASP A 211 -6.68 -6.42 20.96
C ASP A 211 -6.00 -7.70 20.46
N ASN A 212 -4.93 -7.56 19.65
CA ASN A 212 -4.20 -8.65 18.99
C ASN A 212 -5.10 -9.54 18.10
N LYS A 213 -6.13 -8.97 17.49
CA LYS A 213 -7.05 -9.69 16.60
C LYS A 213 -7.36 -8.87 15.35
N PHE A 214 -7.50 -9.59 14.23
CA PHE A 214 -8.03 -9.05 13.00
C PHE A 214 -9.56 -9.20 12.99
N LYS A 215 -10.27 -8.13 12.70
CA LYS A 215 -11.73 -8.10 12.58
C LYS A 215 -12.14 -7.42 11.28
N LYS A 216 -13.03 -8.05 10.53
CA LYS A 216 -13.65 -7.39 9.37
C LYS A 216 -14.45 -6.18 9.82
N VAL A 217 -14.31 -5.07 9.10
CA VAL A 217 -15.17 -3.90 9.24
C VAL A 217 -16.42 -4.11 8.38
N GLU A 218 -17.54 -4.36 9.03
CA GLU A 218 -18.79 -4.66 8.33
C GLU A 218 -19.25 -3.48 7.44
N GLY A 219 -19.78 -3.80 6.25
CA GLY A 219 -20.25 -2.80 5.29
C GLY A 219 -19.13 -2.15 4.43
N SER A 220 -17.86 -2.49 4.67
CA SER A 220 -16.72 -1.98 3.89
C SER A 220 -16.42 -2.77 2.62
N ASP A 221 -17.24 -3.78 2.28
CA ASP A 221 -17.02 -4.62 1.09
C ASP A 221 -16.95 -3.79 -0.20
N GLY A 222 -16.01 -4.12 -1.10
CA GLY A 222 -15.88 -3.45 -2.39
C GLY A 222 -14.96 -4.15 -3.37
N SER A 223 -14.87 -3.58 -4.57
CA SER A 223 -14.08 -4.15 -5.67
C SER A 223 -12.63 -3.64 -5.59
N GLY A 224 -11.73 -4.50 -5.12
CA GLY A 224 -10.30 -4.21 -4.97
C GLY A 224 -10.00 -3.05 -4.03
N PRO A 225 -10.31 -3.15 -2.72
CA PRO A 225 -9.82 -2.15 -1.78
C PRO A 225 -8.31 -2.02 -1.86
N ASN A 226 -7.83 -0.79 -2.01
CA ASN A 226 -6.43 -0.46 -2.24
C ASN A 226 -6.02 0.60 -1.21
N GLY A 227 -5.57 1.79 -1.61
CA GLY A 227 -5.20 2.87 -0.71
C GLY A 227 -6.30 3.26 0.27
N ILE A 228 -5.95 3.50 1.53
CA ILE A 228 -6.85 3.95 2.58
C ILE A 228 -6.28 5.14 3.34
N ALA A 229 -7.13 6.04 3.83
CA ALA A 229 -6.71 7.17 4.64
C ALA A 229 -7.70 7.43 5.77
N LEU A 230 -7.23 7.42 7.02
CA LEU A 230 -8.03 7.61 8.22
C LEU A 230 -8.01 9.06 8.69
N ASP A 231 -9.16 9.65 8.86
CA ASP A 231 -9.34 10.81 9.76
C ASP A 231 -9.81 10.30 11.14
N GLU A 232 -8.84 10.05 12.02
CA GLU A 232 -9.10 9.50 13.34
C GLU A 232 -10.03 10.40 14.18
N ASN A 233 -9.95 11.72 13.99
CA ASN A 233 -10.75 12.66 14.78
C ASN A 233 -12.24 12.62 14.42
N SER A 234 -12.57 12.36 13.17
CA SER A 234 -13.96 12.26 12.70
C SER A 234 -14.47 10.82 12.62
N ASN A 235 -13.65 9.82 12.90
CA ASN A 235 -13.93 8.40 12.68
C ASN A 235 -14.33 8.07 11.23
N ILE A 236 -13.70 8.75 10.29
CA ILE A 236 -13.92 8.57 8.86
C ILE A 236 -12.69 7.93 8.24
N ILE A 237 -12.91 6.90 7.43
CA ILE A 237 -11.88 6.34 6.57
C ILE A 237 -12.27 6.49 5.10
N TYR A 238 -11.33 6.95 4.29
CA TYR A 238 -11.48 6.99 2.85
C TYR A 238 -10.90 5.71 2.28
N ILE A 239 -11.64 5.07 1.37
CA ILE A 239 -11.25 3.79 0.77
C ILE A 239 -11.23 3.95 -0.74
N ASN A 240 -10.09 3.72 -1.35
CA ASN A 240 -9.98 3.59 -2.79
C ASN A 240 -10.32 2.14 -3.20
N TYR A 241 -11.43 1.96 -3.91
CA TYR A 241 -11.76 0.69 -4.55
C TYR A 241 -11.22 0.71 -5.98
N ASN A 242 -9.95 0.31 -6.14
CA ASN A 242 -9.21 0.44 -7.39
C ASN A 242 -9.91 -0.23 -8.59
N GLN A 243 -10.35 -1.48 -8.43
CA GLN A 243 -11.11 -2.20 -9.47
C GLN A 243 -12.54 -1.67 -9.63
N GLY A 244 -13.05 -1.00 -8.61
CA GLY A 244 -14.38 -0.39 -8.59
C GLY A 244 -14.43 1.03 -9.16
N ASP A 245 -13.30 1.62 -9.57
CA ASP A 245 -13.14 3.00 -10.04
C ASP A 245 -13.81 4.02 -9.09
N SER A 246 -13.63 3.85 -7.79
CA SER A 246 -14.32 4.71 -6.82
C SER A 246 -13.54 4.93 -5.53
N ILE A 247 -13.65 6.14 -5.00
CA ILE A 247 -13.25 6.48 -3.63
C ILE A 247 -14.50 6.62 -2.79
N THR A 248 -14.53 5.97 -1.66
CA THR A 248 -15.67 5.98 -0.74
C THR A 248 -15.28 6.58 0.59
N LYS A 249 -16.08 7.51 1.08
CA LYS A 249 -16.05 7.98 2.46
C LYS A 249 -16.85 7.01 3.33
N PHE A 250 -16.22 6.40 4.32
CA PHE A 250 -16.82 5.39 5.19
C PHE A 250 -16.82 5.85 6.64
N ASP A 251 -17.97 5.80 7.28
CA ASP A 251 -18.14 6.14 8.70
C ASP A 251 -17.94 4.87 9.55
N LEU A 252 -16.91 4.87 10.35
CA LEU A 252 -16.51 3.76 11.21
C LEU A 252 -17.45 3.56 12.42
N LEU A 253 -18.18 4.58 12.84
CA LEU A 253 -19.12 4.47 13.96
C LEU A 253 -20.42 3.79 13.53
N SER A 254 -20.94 4.15 12.37
CA SER A 254 -22.19 3.59 11.84
C SER A 254 -21.98 2.37 10.92
N ASN A 255 -20.74 2.07 10.54
CA ASN A 255 -20.37 1.06 9.54
C ASN A 255 -21.10 1.28 8.20
N LYS A 256 -21.10 2.53 7.71
CA LYS A 256 -21.79 2.90 6.47
C LYS A 256 -20.94 3.70 5.52
N LYS A 257 -21.10 3.42 4.25
CA LYS A 257 -20.62 4.28 3.17
C LYS A 257 -21.47 5.55 3.13
N LEU A 258 -20.84 6.73 3.29
CA LEU A 258 -21.55 8.00 3.32
C LEU A 258 -21.77 8.56 1.93
N ASP A 259 -20.78 8.47 1.04
CA ASP A 259 -20.89 8.92 -0.34
C ASP A 259 -20.10 7.97 -1.25
N LYS A 260 -20.69 7.64 -2.41
CA LYS A 260 -19.96 7.14 -3.56
C LYS A 260 -19.67 8.35 -4.44
N LYS A 261 -18.42 8.80 -4.47
CA LYS A 261 -18.02 9.80 -5.46
C LYS A 261 -16.83 9.28 -6.26
N PHE A 262 -17.07 9.29 -7.56
CA PHE A 262 -16.23 9.38 -8.77
C PHE A 262 -15.74 8.10 -9.34
#